data_0f49f74b353aa4233612f5ea8712dd3e
#
_entry.id   0f49f74b353aa4233612f5ea8712dd3e
#
_cell.length_a   1.000
_cell.length_b   1.000
_cell.length_c   1.000
_cell.angle_alpha   90.00
_cell.angle_beta   90.00
_cell.angle_gamma   90.00
#
_symmetry.space_group_name_H-M   'P 1'
#
loop_
_entity.id
_entity.type
_entity.pdbx_description
1 polymer ?
#
loop_
_entity_poly.entity_id
_entity_poly.type
_entity_poly.pdbx_seq_one_letter_code
_entity_poly.pdbx_strand_id
1 'polypeptide(L)'
;MHQSSLDNMEKVIKELAPYLDKENDIFDLGGGGKLERSYKGLWQDYTKEYCIGDIVDAPSVTHLMKQPYRIPEENDRFDIVVSGQTLEHIANPFKIFDELCRVLKPNGIIVIIVPSAGPRHDKKDYFRFMDDAFEGIVEQSVYEVKIIQDYIDHSAGDFRSQKWKDHVFVGQK
;
A
#
# COMPACT_ATOMS: atom_id res chain seq x y z
N MET A 1 5.99 -5.55 -9.03
CA MET A 1 6.55 -5.30 -7.70
C MET A 1 8.05 -5.61 -7.72
N HIS A 2 8.87 -4.76 -7.15
CA HIS A 2 10.33 -4.90 -7.05
C HIS A 2 10.73 -5.58 -5.73
N GLN A 3 11.92 -6.17 -5.65
CA GLN A 3 12.41 -6.82 -4.43
C GLN A 3 12.49 -5.81 -3.27
N SER A 4 12.96 -4.59 -3.52
CA SER A 4 12.99 -3.52 -2.51
C SER A 4 11.64 -3.27 -1.85
N SER A 5 10.55 -3.33 -2.61
CA SER A 5 9.21 -3.14 -2.07
C SER A 5 8.79 -4.29 -1.13
N LEU A 6 9.21 -5.52 -1.40
CA LEU A 6 9.00 -6.66 -0.51
C LEU A 6 9.85 -6.52 0.77
N ASP A 7 11.12 -6.14 0.62
CA ASP A 7 12.05 -5.96 1.74
C ASP A 7 11.58 -4.83 2.67
N ASN A 8 11.09 -3.74 2.10
CA ASN A 8 10.50 -2.62 2.86
C ASN A 8 9.22 -3.05 3.58
N MET A 9 8.32 -3.80 2.93
CA MET A 9 7.11 -4.31 3.58
C MET A 9 7.47 -5.25 4.74
N GLU A 10 8.43 -6.16 4.54
CA GLU A 10 8.91 -7.06 5.60
C GLU A 10 9.48 -6.29 6.80
N LYS A 11 10.23 -5.21 6.54
CA LYS A 11 10.76 -4.33 7.58
C LYS A 11 9.62 -3.66 8.37
N VAL A 12 8.65 -3.08 7.69
CA VAL A 12 7.47 -2.46 8.32
C VAL A 12 6.73 -3.49 9.18
N ILE A 13 6.49 -4.70 8.67
CA ILE A 13 5.82 -5.76 9.42
C ILE A 13 6.59 -6.11 10.70
N LYS A 14 7.92 -6.24 10.64
CA LYS A 14 8.76 -6.52 11.81
C LYS A 14 8.66 -5.43 12.88
N GLU A 15 8.57 -4.17 12.47
CA GLU A 15 8.42 -3.04 13.37
C GLU A 15 7.01 -2.95 13.98
N LEU A 16 5.98 -3.33 13.22
CA LEU A 16 4.60 -3.38 13.71
C LEU A 16 4.28 -4.65 14.52
N ALA A 17 5.07 -5.73 14.35
CA ALA A 17 4.80 -7.05 14.93
C ALA A 17 4.45 -7.06 16.43
N PRO A 18 5.04 -6.21 17.31
CA PRO A 18 4.66 -6.15 18.72
C PRO A 18 3.21 -5.70 18.96
N TYR A 19 2.56 -5.09 17.97
CA TYR A 19 1.22 -4.52 18.05
C TYR A 19 0.19 -5.29 17.21
N LEU A 20 0.64 -6.33 16.48
CA LEU A 20 -0.19 -7.14 15.60
C LEU A 20 -0.58 -8.45 16.29
N ASP A 21 -1.79 -8.92 16.00
CA ASP A 21 -2.25 -10.27 16.33
C ASP A 21 -2.58 -11.06 15.04
N LYS A 22 -3.16 -12.26 15.19
CA LYS A 22 -3.52 -13.12 14.04
C LYS A 22 -4.94 -12.88 13.54
N GLU A 23 -5.66 -11.97 14.14
CA GLU A 23 -7.10 -11.75 13.88
C GLU A 23 -7.36 -10.57 12.95
N ASN A 24 -6.30 -9.96 12.38
CA ASN A 24 -6.47 -8.80 11.51
C ASN A 24 -7.10 -9.16 10.17
N ASP A 25 -8.08 -8.38 9.75
CA ASP A 25 -8.60 -8.35 8.39
C ASP A 25 -7.77 -7.36 7.56
N ILE A 26 -7.11 -7.83 6.51
CA ILE A 26 -6.18 -7.04 5.70
C ILE A 26 -6.72 -6.84 4.29
N PHE A 27 -6.63 -5.63 3.78
CA PHE A 27 -6.93 -5.28 2.38
C PHE A 27 -5.66 -4.82 1.66
N ASP A 28 -5.37 -5.44 0.51
CA ASP A 28 -4.23 -5.13 -0.36
C ASP A 28 -4.71 -4.53 -1.67
N LEU A 29 -4.47 -3.23 -1.88
CA LEU A 29 -4.82 -2.54 -3.12
C LEU A 29 -3.75 -2.78 -4.18
N GLY A 30 -4.17 -3.33 -5.34
CA GLY A 30 -3.29 -3.60 -6.47
C GLY A 30 -2.47 -4.90 -6.33
N GLY A 31 -2.84 -5.77 -5.36
CA GLY A 31 -2.19 -7.06 -5.13
C GLY A 31 -2.52 -8.13 -6.17
N GLY A 32 -3.28 -7.82 -7.23
CA GLY A 32 -3.79 -8.77 -8.23
C GLY A 32 -2.74 -9.40 -9.17
N GLY A 33 -1.47 -9.14 -8.97
CA GLY A 33 -0.39 -9.72 -9.75
C GLY A 33 -0.08 -11.18 -9.42
N LYS A 34 1.11 -11.63 -9.82
CA LYS A 34 1.59 -12.98 -9.48
C LYS A 34 1.78 -13.12 -7.97
N LEU A 35 1.22 -14.16 -7.37
CA LEU A 35 1.29 -14.43 -5.92
C LEU A 35 2.73 -14.45 -5.36
N GLU A 36 3.70 -14.87 -6.16
CA GLU A 36 5.14 -14.87 -5.81
C GLU A 36 5.72 -13.48 -5.57
N ARG A 37 4.99 -12.43 -5.96
CA ARG A 37 5.35 -11.02 -5.80
C ARG A 37 4.27 -10.25 -5.07
N SER A 38 3.50 -10.92 -4.23
CA SER A 38 2.44 -10.34 -3.40
C SER A 38 2.92 -10.22 -1.95
N TYR A 39 2.41 -9.24 -1.24
CA TYR A 39 2.63 -9.12 0.20
C TYR A 39 1.92 -10.18 1.03
N LYS A 40 0.95 -10.92 0.45
CA LYS A 40 0.13 -11.90 1.16
C LYS A 40 0.95 -12.88 2.00
N GLY A 41 2.07 -13.39 1.45
CA GLY A 41 2.94 -14.32 2.16
C GLY A 41 3.65 -13.69 3.38
N LEU A 42 3.92 -12.40 3.34
CA LEU A 42 4.55 -11.68 4.44
C LEU A 42 3.59 -11.45 5.62
N TRP A 43 2.29 -11.31 5.34
CA TRP A 43 1.25 -11.06 6.33
C TRP A 43 0.57 -12.31 6.89
N GLN A 44 0.92 -13.51 6.42
CA GLN A 44 0.22 -14.77 6.75
C GLN A 44 0.12 -15.07 8.25
N ASP A 45 1.09 -14.64 9.05
CA ASP A 45 1.13 -14.86 10.50
C ASP A 45 0.33 -13.83 11.30
N TYR A 46 -0.17 -12.78 10.62
CA TYR A 46 -0.85 -11.63 11.22
C TYR A 46 -2.25 -11.40 10.66
N THR A 47 -2.78 -12.31 9.86
CA THR A 47 -4.08 -12.12 9.22
C THR A 47 -5.01 -13.30 9.41
N LYS A 48 -6.26 -12.99 9.69
CA LYS A 48 -7.39 -13.92 9.61
C LYS A 48 -7.94 -13.97 8.19
N GLU A 49 -8.07 -12.81 7.55
CA GLU A 49 -8.54 -12.68 6.18
C GLU A 49 -7.65 -11.70 5.40
N TYR A 50 -7.17 -12.11 4.22
CA TYR A 50 -6.38 -11.28 3.33
C TYR A 50 -7.11 -11.08 2.01
N CYS A 51 -7.68 -9.90 1.84
CA CYS A 51 -8.44 -9.47 0.67
C CYS A 51 -7.55 -8.71 -0.32
N ILE A 52 -7.70 -8.98 -1.61
CA ILE A 52 -6.97 -8.31 -2.68
C ILE A 52 -7.95 -7.56 -3.57
N GLY A 53 -7.80 -6.24 -3.63
CA GLY A 53 -8.56 -5.36 -4.52
C GLY A 53 -7.78 -4.96 -5.76
N ASP A 54 -8.38 -5.14 -6.93
CA ASP A 54 -7.77 -4.71 -8.20
C ASP A 54 -8.87 -4.33 -9.21
N ILE A 55 -8.51 -3.52 -10.21
CA ILE A 55 -9.37 -3.21 -11.38
C ILE A 55 -9.27 -4.29 -12.46
N VAL A 56 -8.25 -5.15 -12.39
CA VAL A 56 -8.03 -6.26 -13.32
C VAL A 56 -8.53 -7.53 -12.68
N ASP A 57 -9.40 -8.25 -13.39
CA ASP A 57 -9.88 -9.56 -12.95
C ASP A 57 -8.75 -10.61 -13.07
N ALA A 58 -8.37 -11.16 -11.94
CA ALA A 58 -7.31 -12.17 -11.85
C ALA A 58 -7.62 -13.18 -10.74
N PRO A 59 -7.10 -14.42 -10.80
CA PRO A 59 -7.41 -15.47 -9.82
C PRO A 59 -7.10 -15.14 -8.36
N SER A 60 -6.17 -14.22 -8.12
CA SER A 60 -5.81 -13.75 -6.77
C SER A 60 -6.72 -12.63 -6.25
N VAL A 61 -7.50 -11.97 -7.13
CA VAL A 61 -8.34 -10.84 -6.78
C VAL A 61 -9.62 -11.33 -6.11
N THR A 62 -9.84 -10.90 -4.88
CA THR A 62 -11.05 -11.20 -4.12
C THR A 62 -12.11 -10.11 -4.29
N HIS A 63 -11.67 -8.87 -4.59
CA HIS A 63 -12.50 -7.67 -4.68
C HIS A 63 -12.25 -6.95 -6.01
N LEU A 64 -12.97 -7.34 -7.06
CA LEU A 64 -12.88 -6.66 -8.36
C LEU A 64 -13.49 -5.25 -8.27
N MET A 65 -12.64 -4.23 -8.40
CA MET A 65 -13.02 -2.83 -8.35
C MET A 65 -13.58 -2.39 -9.72
N LYS A 66 -14.90 -2.37 -9.87
CA LYS A 66 -15.58 -1.92 -11.10
C LYS A 66 -15.46 -0.40 -11.33
N GLN A 67 -15.13 0.33 -10.29
CA GLN A 67 -14.87 1.78 -10.32
C GLN A 67 -13.50 2.05 -9.72
N PRO A 68 -12.64 2.87 -10.35
CA PRO A 68 -11.22 3.01 -9.96
C PRO A 68 -10.98 3.60 -8.56
N TYR A 69 -12.01 4.24 -7.97
CA TYR A 69 -11.91 4.89 -6.66
C TYR A 69 -12.99 4.41 -5.70
N ARG A 70 -13.48 3.17 -5.90
CA ARG A 70 -14.48 2.59 -5.01
C ARG A 70 -14.19 1.12 -4.76
N ILE A 71 -13.76 0.84 -3.55
CA ILE A 71 -13.61 -0.52 -3.03
C ILE A 71 -15.01 -1.05 -2.70
N PRO A 72 -15.40 -2.27 -3.16
CA PRO A 72 -16.74 -2.82 -2.96
C PRO A 72 -16.91 -3.37 -1.54
N GLU A 73 -16.60 -2.53 -0.55
CA GLU A 73 -16.68 -2.84 0.88
C GLU A 73 -17.31 -1.69 1.67
N GLU A 74 -17.79 -2.00 2.85
CA GLU A 74 -18.35 -1.03 3.79
C GLU A 74 -17.25 -0.16 4.42
N ASN A 75 -17.67 0.89 5.13
CA ASN A 75 -16.74 1.69 5.92
C ASN A 75 -16.20 0.86 7.09
N ASP A 76 -14.97 1.17 7.51
CA ASP A 76 -14.39 0.63 8.75
C ASP A 76 -14.36 -0.93 8.77
N ARG A 77 -14.04 -1.57 7.64
CA ARG A 77 -14.05 -3.02 7.47
C ARG A 77 -12.73 -3.69 7.86
N PHE A 78 -11.59 -3.07 7.55
CA PHE A 78 -10.28 -3.68 7.66
C PHE A 78 -9.46 -3.09 8.80
N ASP A 79 -8.70 -3.94 9.48
CA ASP A 79 -7.76 -3.53 10.52
C ASP A 79 -6.49 -2.92 9.93
N ILE A 80 -6.08 -3.46 8.77
CA ILE A 80 -4.88 -3.03 8.05
C ILE A 80 -5.21 -2.88 6.57
N VAL A 81 -4.74 -1.79 5.98
CA VAL A 81 -4.77 -1.57 4.53
C VAL A 81 -3.34 -1.46 4.03
N VAL A 82 -3.00 -2.22 2.99
CA VAL A 82 -1.68 -2.18 2.36
C VAL A 82 -1.78 -1.87 0.87
N SER A 83 -0.76 -1.23 0.32
CA SER A 83 -0.64 -1.04 -1.12
C SER A 83 0.83 -0.91 -1.50
N GLY A 84 1.24 -1.63 -2.53
CA GLY A 84 2.60 -1.54 -3.02
C GLY A 84 2.71 -1.42 -4.53
N GLN A 85 3.47 -0.40 -4.98
CA GLN A 85 3.74 -0.15 -6.40
C GLN A 85 2.43 -0.06 -7.22
N THR A 86 1.47 0.71 -6.69
CA THR A 86 0.12 0.82 -7.27
C THR A 86 -0.32 2.28 -7.42
N LEU A 87 -0.09 3.13 -6.42
CA LEU A 87 -0.58 4.52 -6.44
C LEU A 87 0.04 5.35 -7.56
N GLU A 88 1.25 5.02 -8.01
CA GLU A 88 1.88 5.65 -9.17
C GLU A 88 1.11 5.45 -10.48
N HIS A 89 0.27 4.41 -10.54
CA HIS A 89 -0.58 4.08 -11.68
C HIS A 89 -1.99 4.65 -11.57
N ILE A 90 -2.31 5.33 -10.47
CA ILE A 90 -3.64 5.89 -10.19
C ILE A 90 -3.62 7.39 -10.44
N ALA A 91 -4.49 7.88 -11.33
CA ALA A 91 -4.48 9.28 -11.78
C ALA A 91 -4.82 10.29 -10.68
N ASN A 92 -5.52 9.87 -9.62
CA ASN A 92 -5.83 10.73 -8.46
C ASN A 92 -5.48 10.00 -7.16
N PRO A 93 -4.24 10.14 -6.66
CA PRO A 93 -3.79 9.49 -5.45
C PRO A 93 -4.51 10.00 -4.18
N PHE A 94 -4.94 11.25 -4.15
CA PHE A 94 -5.72 11.80 -3.03
C PHE A 94 -7.05 11.07 -2.86
N LYS A 95 -7.78 10.88 -3.96
CA LYS A 95 -9.09 10.22 -3.93
C LYS A 95 -9.00 8.74 -3.55
N ILE A 96 -7.97 8.03 -4.00
CA ILE A 96 -7.81 6.63 -3.59
C ILE A 96 -7.33 6.52 -2.15
N PHE A 97 -6.52 7.46 -1.67
CA PHE A 97 -6.11 7.51 -0.27
C PHE A 97 -7.32 7.66 0.66
N ASP A 98 -8.23 8.59 0.36
CA ASP A 98 -9.49 8.73 1.09
C ASP A 98 -10.34 7.45 1.07
N GLU A 99 -10.38 6.76 -0.06
CA GLU A 99 -11.11 5.49 -0.17
C GLU A 99 -10.46 4.37 0.65
N LEU A 100 -9.13 4.31 0.70
CA LEU A 100 -8.39 3.40 1.59
C LEU A 100 -8.68 3.72 3.07
N CYS A 101 -8.67 4.99 3.42
CA CYS A 101 -9.05 5.43 4.78
C CYS A 101 -10.52 5.12 5.09
N ARG A 102 -11.42 5.20 4.11
CA ARG A 102 -12.84 4.87 4.31
C ARG A 102 -13.05 3.43 4.76
N VAL A 103 -12.36 2.48 4.12
CA VAL A 103 -12.50 1.06 4.45
C VAL A 103 -11.65 0.63 5.65
N LEU A 104 -10.68 1.45 6.06
CA LEU A 104 -9.87 1.22 7.24
C LEU A 104 -10.65 1.57 8.52
N LYS A 105 -10.59 0.70 9.52
CA LYS A 105 -11.19 0.91 10.85
C LYS A 105 -10.57 2.11 11.58
N PRO A 106 -11.27 2.75 12.51
CA PRO A 106 -10.64 3.66 13.47
C PRO A 106 -9.52 2.97 14.23
N ASN A 107 -8.38 3.64 14.37
CA ASN A 107 -7.09 3.11 14.86
C ASN A 107 -6.44 2.05 13.96
N GLY A 108 -6.98 1.75 12.79
CA GLY A 108 -6.37 0.86 11.81
C GLY A 108 -5.10 1.43 11.21
N ILE A 109 -4.29 0.56 10.63
CA ILE A 109 -2.98 0.89 10.06
C ILE A 109 -3.04 0.86 8.52
N ILE A 110 -2.53 1.91 7.90
CA ILE A 110 -2.33 1.97 6.45
C ILE A 110 -0.83 1.93 6.15
N VAL A 111 -0.41 1.04 5.23
CA VAL A 111 0.97 0.93 4.76
C VAL A 111 1.00 1.10 3.25
N ILE A 112 1.71 2.09 2.77
CA ILE A 112 1.85 2.36 1.33
C ILE A 112 3.33 2.38 0.96
N ILE A 113 3.70 1.63 -0.07
CA ILE A 113 5.06 1.63 -0.62
C ILE A 113 4.97 1.97 -2.11
N VAL A 114 5.57 3.09 -2.50
CA VAL A 114 5.48 3.64 -3.86
C VAL A 114 6.86 4.08 -4.36
N PRO A 115 7.09 4.19 -5.67
CA PRO A 115 8.36 4.67 -6.18
C PRO A 115 8.53 6.17 -5.93
N SER A 116 9.66 6.55 -5.32
CA SER A 116 10.12 7.95 -5.23
C SER A 116 11.08 8.31 -6.36
N ALA A 117 11.79 7.33 -6.90
CA ALA A 117 12.67 7.49 -8.05
C ALA A 117 12.63 6.25 -8.95
N GLY A 118 13.04 6.41 -10.19
CA GLY A 118 13.11 5.33 -11.17
C GLY A 118 12.53 5.72 -12.53
N PRO A 119 12.87 4.99 -13.60
CA PRO A 119 12.34 5.25 -14.93
C PRO A 119 10.84 4.92 -14.99
N ARG A 120 10.17 5.53 -15.96
CA ARG A 120 8.81 5.12 -16.32
C ARG A 120 8.83 3.65 -16.77
N HIS A 121 7.90 2.83 -16.24
CA HIS A 121 7.88 1.40 -16.48
C HIS A 121 6.55 0.87 -17.05
N ASP A 122 5.52 1.72 -17.14
CA ASP A 122 4.22 1.37 -17.74
C ASP A 122 3.59 2.58 -18.46
N LYS A 123 2.48 2.32 -19.19
CA LYS A 123 1.71 3.36 -19.91
C LYS A 123 1.01 4.36 -18.99
N LYS A 124 0.55 3.90 -17.83
CA LYS A 124 -0.15 4.69 -16.80
C LYS A 124 0.73 4.84 -15.55
N ASP A 125 1.96 5.20 -15.71
CA ASP A 125 2.92 5.47 -14.63
C ASP A 125 3.03 6.99 -14.51
N TYR A 126 2.20 7.57 -13.62
CA TYR A 126 1.96 9.01 -13.54
C TYR A 126 2.91 9.72 -12.56
N PHE A 127 3.30 9.04 -11.46
CA PHE A 127 3.88 9.71 -10.31
C PHE A 127 5.19 9.07 -9.83
N ARG A 128 6.01 9.93 -9.20
CA ARG A 128 7.08 9.59 -8.27
C ARG A 128 6.84 10.40 -7.01
N PHE A 129 6.76 9.74 -5.85
CA PHE A 129 6.38 10.34 -4.60
C PHE A 129 7.63 10.81 -3.86
N MET A 130 7.78 12.12 -3.74
CA MET A 130 8.92 12.75 -3.06
C MET A 130 8.71 12.77 -1.55
N ASP A 131 9.69 13.25 -0.79
CA ASP A 131 9.77 13.16 0.68
C ASP A 131 8.53 13.71 1.41
N ASP A 132 7.91 14.76 0.90
CA ASP A 132 6.75 15.45 1.48
C ASP A 132 5.40 15.04 0.85
N ALA A 133 5.41 14.03 -0.03
CA ALA A 133 4.23 13.67 -0.80
C ALA A 133 3.07 13.17 0.09
N PHE A 134 3.37 12.37 1.10
CA PHE A 134 2.33 11.84 1.99
C PHE A 134 1.89 12.85 3.04
N GLU A 135 2.74 13.76 3.47
CA GLU A 135 2.30 14.92 4.28
C GLU A 135 1.21 15.69 3.55
N GLY A 136 1.44 16.03 2.26
CA GLY A 136 0.46 16.71 1.43
C GLY A 136 -0.81 15.88 1.17
N ILE A 137 -0.71 14.58 1.01
CA ILE A 137 -1.87 13.69 0.84
C ILE A 137 -2.70 13.64 2.12
N VAL A 138 -2.06 13.49 3.28
CA VAL A 138 -2.73 13.47 4.60
C VAL A 138 -3.39 14.81 4.89
N GLU A 139 -2.73 15.94 4.62
CA GLU A 139 -3.29 17.27 4.82
C GLU A 139 -4.58 17.51 4.01
N GLN A 140 -4.67 16.92 2.82
CA GLN A 140 -5.84 17.07 1.95
C GLN A 140 -6.92 16.00 2.19
N SER A 141 -6.62 14.98 2.99
CA SER A 141 -7.57 13.90 3.30
C SER A 141 -8.74 14.41 4.14
N VAL A 142 -9.93 13.84 3.90
CA VAL A 142 -11.11 14.06 4.76
C VAL A 142 -11.06 13.26 6.07
N TYR A 143 -10.07 12.39 6.21
CA TYR A 143 -9.83 11.58 7.41
C TYR A 143 -8.62 12.09 8.17
N GLU A 144 -8.71 12.07 9.49
CA GLU A 144 -7.54 12.30 10.34
C GLU A 144 -6.63 11.06 10.29
N VAL A 145 -5.38 11.25 9.87
CA VAL A 145 -4.38 10.20 9.80
C VAL A 145 -3.11 10.68 10.51
N LYS A 146 -2.73 9.96 11.55
CA LYS A 146 -1.45 10.17 12.23
C LYS A 146 -0.34 9.48 11.46
N ILE A 147 0.64 10.22 10.98
CA ILE A 147 1.84 9.67 10.36
C ILE A 147 2.69 8.98 11.42
N ILE A 148 3.00 7.70 11.21
CA ILE A 148 3.88 6.88 12.06
C ILE A 148 5.28 6.81 11.45
N GLN A 149 5.36 6.56 10.12
CA GLN A 149 6.59 6.54 9.35
C GLN A 149 6.34 7.20 7.99
N ASP A 150 7.30 7.99 7.57
CA ASP A 150 7.30 8.62 6.24
C ASP A 150 8.76 8.86 5.83
N TYR A 151 9.27 8.03 4.92
CA TYR A 151 10.67 8.11 4.51
C TYR A 151 10.93 7.50 3.13
N ILE A 152 11.98 7.98 2.49
CA ILE A 152 12.51 7.34 1.27
C ILE A 152 13.61 6.34 1.67
N ASP A 153 13.44 5.09 1.23
CA ASP A 153 14.51 4.09 1.37
C ASP A 153 15.59 4.32 0.31
N HIS A 154 16.76 4.76 0.78
CA HIS A 154 17.95 4.95 -0.02
C HIS A 154 18.84 3.70 -0.09
N SER A 155 18.53 2.66 0.67
CA SER A 155 19.32 1.43 0.75
C SER A 155 18.94 0.41 -0.32
N ALA A 156 17.87 0.66 -1.06
CA ALA A 156 17.35 -0.26 -2.06
C ALA A 156 18.43 -0.61 -3.10
N GLY A 157 19.13 -1.73 -2.84
CA GLY A 157 19.90 -2.02 -3.80
C GLY A 157 20.74 -3.15 -4.12
N ASP A 158 20.42 -3.94 -5.01
CA ASP A 158 21.37 -4.53 -5.93
C ASP A 158 21.96 -3.40 -6.84
N PHE A 159 23.22 -3.57 -7.25
CA PHE A 159 23.96 -2.63 -8.13
C PHE A 159 23.19 -2.28 -9.43
N ARG A 160 22.21 -3.10 -9.83
CA ARG A 160 21.32 -2.88 -10.97
C ARG A 160 20.07 -2.07 -10.62
N SER A 161 19.66 -2.04 -9.35
CA SER A 161 18.47 -1.37 -8.85
C SER A 161 18.73 0.02 -8.25
N GLN A 162 19.95 0.56 -8.31
CA GLN A 162 20.29 1.92 -7.86
C GLN A 162 19.43 3.03 -8.49
N LYS A 163 18.65 2.71 -9.50
CA LYS A 163 17.73 3.63 -10.17
C LYS A 163 16.37 3.72 -9.47
N TRP A 164 16.01 2.74 -8.65
CA TRP A 164 14.74 2.69 -7.95
C TRP A 164 14.91 3.05 -6.49
N LYS A 165 14.03 3.89 -5.99
CA LYS A 165 13.90 4.18 -4.58
C LYS A 165 12.42 4.09 -4.24
N ASP A 166 12.13 3.51 -3.10
CA ASP A 166 10.78 3.42 -2.58
C ASP A 166 10.54 4.47 -1.50
N HIS A 167 9.40 5.10 -1.55
CA HIS A 167 8.85 5.88 -0.46
C HIS A 167 7.96 4.96 0.37
N VAL A 168 8.25 4.86 1.66
CA VAL A 168 7.51 4.04 2.63
C VAL A 168 6.70 4.96 3.51
N PHE A 169 5.40 4.78 3.52
CA PHE A 169 4.46 5.49 4.36
C PHE A 169 3.71 4.52 5.27
N VAL A 170 3.64 4.83 6.55
CA VAL A 170 2.81 4.15 7.56
C VAL A 170 2.00 5.19 8.32
N GLY A 171 0.70 5.05 8.29
CA GLY A 171 -0.24 5.93 9.00
C GLY A 171 -1.22 5.16 9.86
N GLN A 172 -1.84 5.85 10.82
CA GLN A 172 -2.93 5.35 11.66
C GLN A 172 -4.13 6.29 11.54
N LYS A 173 -5.28 5.73 11.18
CA LYS A 173 -6.57 6.44 11.12
C LYS A 173 -7.14 6.69 12.51
#